data_3cc8bf65a1f4c247345400f9f316fafe
#
_entry.id   3cc8bf65a1f4c247345400f9f316fafe
#
_cell.length_a   1.000
_cell.length_b   1.000
_cell.length_c   1.000
_cell.angle_alpha   90.00
_cell.angle_beta   90.00
_cell.angle_gamma   90.00
#
_symmetry.space_group_name_H-M   'P 1'
#
loop_
_entity.id
_entity.type
_entity.pdbx_description
1 polymer ?
#
loop_
_entity_poly.entity_id
_entity_poly.type
_entity_poly.pdbx_seq_one_letter_code
_entity_poly.pdbx_strand_id
1 'polypeptide(L)'
;MSGNQNEIEPFEQLRQQAEALIGQQRQREDTSEMPSDILELIHELKIHQSELEIQNEELQRAQQELSELHREYENLYEFAPCGYVTLNEKGLIKRINLKGVQILGTARRSLSGASLTQYFAPGLVDAFFFARKKSGETGEKQSIELPLKRDGDS
;
A
#
# COMPACT_ATOMS: atom_id res chain seq x y z
N MET A 1 -18.56 10.82 -18.19
CA MET A 1 -17.99 11.45 -16.99
C MET A 1 -19.05 12.35 -16.38
N SER A 2 -19.86 11.78 -15.50
CA SER A 2 -20.87 12.53 -14.73
C SER A 2 -20.93 11.82 -13.38
N GLY A 3 -20.09 12.27 -12.48
CA GLY A 3 -19.98 11.75 -11.14
C GLY A 3 -20.19 12.85 -10.10
N ASN A 4 -21.10 12.62 -9.20
CA ASN A 4 -21.15 13.16 -7.85
C ASN A 4 -21.38 14.67 -7.62
N GLN A 5 -22.41 15.24 -8.23
CA GLN A 5 -22.91 16.54 -7.74
C GLN A 5 -24.13 16.41 -6.78
N ASN A 6 -24.66 15.23 -6.53
CA ASN A 6 -25.94 15.05 -5.82
C ASN A 6 -25.84 14.69 -4.33
N GLU A 7 -24.62 14.53 -3.77
CA GLU A 7 -24.48 14.20 -2.34
C GLU A 7 -24.07 15.40 -1.47
N ILE A 8 -23.70 16.52 -2.06
CA ILE A 8 -23.26 17.73 -1.33
C ILE A 8 -24.45 18.64 -0.97
N GLU A 9 -25.50 18.64 -1.77
CA GLU A 9 -26.69 19.50 -1.55
C GLU A 9 -27.42 19.30 -0.22
N PRO A 10 -27.64 18.07 0.31
CA PRO A 10 -28.32 17.92 1.59
C PRO A 10 -27.53 18.45 2.78
N PHE A 11 -26.20 18.37 2.71
CA PHE A 11 -25.31 18.84 3.78
C PHE A 11 -25.20 20.36 3.84
N GLU A 12 -25.18 21.02 2.70
CA GLU A 12 -25.19 22.49 2.62
C GLU A 12 -26.52 23.08 3.04
N GLN A 13 -27.61 22.42 2.70
CA GLN A 13 -28.95 22.86 3.15
C GLN A 13 -29.11 22.72 4.66
N LEU A 14 -28.65 21.63 5.26
CA LEU A 14 -28.63 21.44 6.72
C LEU A 14 -27.73 22.46 7.41
N ARG A 15 -26.57 22.78 6.83
CA ARG A 15 -25.65 23.79 7.34
C ARG A 15 -26.28 25.19 7.30
N GLN A 16 -26.89 25.56 6.19
CA GLN A 16 -27.59 26.85 6.05
C GLN A 16 -28.77 26.96 7.03
N GLN A 17 -29.53 25.87 7.23
CA GLN A 17 -30.60 25.85 8.23
C GLN A 17 -30.06 25.97 9.65
N ALA A 18 -28.98 25.30 9.97
CA ALA A 18 -28.30 25.43 11.27
C ALA A 18 -27.73 26.84 11.50
N GLU A 19 -27.09 27.44 10.49
CA GLU A 19 -26.61 28.82 10.57
C GLU A 19 -27.74 29.84 10.70
N ALA A 20 -28.86 29.65 10.02
CA ALA A 20 -30.05 30.49 10.14
C ALA A 20 -30.70 30.39 11.54
N LEU A 21 -30.77 29.17 12.10
CA LEU A 21 -31.27 28.95 13.46
C LEU A 21 -30.35 29.56 14.52
N ILE A 22 -29.05 29.45 14.37
CA ILE A 22 -28.05 30.06 15.26
C ILE A 22 -28.09 31.60 15.15
N GLY A 23 -28.30 32.14 13.93
CA GLY A 23 -28.47 33.60 13.71
C GLY A 23 -29.73 34.16 14.34
N GLN A 24 -30.85 33.46 14.27
CA GLN A 24 -32.12 33.87 14.93
C GLN A 24 -32.05 33.78 16.46
N GLN A 25 -31.27 32.82 17.01
CA GLN A 25 -31.08 32.70 18.46
C GLN A 25 -30.19 33.78 19.06
N ARG A 26 -29.23 34.34 18.31
CA ARG A 26 -28.40 35.48 18.75
C ARG A 26 -29.18 36.78 18.93
N GLN A 27 -30.38 36.88 18.33
CA GLN A 27 -31.24 38.04 18.46
C GLN A 27 -32.31 37.93 19.57
N ARG A 28 -32.43 36.74 20.20
CA ARG A 28 -33.26 36.54 21.38
C ARG A 28 -32.33 36.32 22.58
N GLU A 29 -32.05 37.42 23.27
CA GLU A 29 -31.48 37.40 24.63
C GLU A 29 -32.53 36.77 25.56
N ASP A 30 -32.63 35.43 25.52
CA ASP A 30 -33.24 34.70 26.63
C ASP A 30 -32.64 33.25 26.60
N THR A 31 -31.61 33.08 27.41
CA THR A 31 -30.80 31.88 27.52
C THR A 31 -31.51 30.79 28.33
N SER A 32 -32.81 30.76 28.37
CA SER A 32 -33.54 29.97 29.36
C SER A 32 -34.30 28.77 28.87
N GLU A 33 -34.52 28.57 27.59
CA GLU A 33 -35.28 27.39 27.12
C GLU A 33 -34.79 26.86 25.75
N MET A 34 -33.61 26.33 25.71
CA MET A 34 -33.28 25.41 24.64
C MET A 34 -33.99 24.08 24.96
N PRO A 35 -34.82 23.53 24.04
CA PRO A 35 -35.43 22.24 24.27
C PRO A 35 -34.38 21.20 24.60
N SER A 36 -34.64 20.38 25.62
CA SER A 36 -33.74 19.34 26.11
C SER A 36 -33.20 18.44 24.96
N ASP A 37 -34.04 18.16 23.99
CA ASP A 37 -33.74 17.33 22.82
C ASP A 37 -32.66 17.94 21.91
N ILE A 38 -32.63 19.27 21.80
CA ILE A 38 -31.61 19.98 20.99
C ILE A 38 -30.26 19.96 21.70
N LEU A 39 -30.25 20.12 23.01
CA LEU A 39 -29.02 20.05 23.82
C LEU A 39 -28.42 18.63 23.76
N GLU A 40 -29.25 17.61 23.83
CA GLU A 40 -28.85 16.21 23.71
C GLU A 40 -28.25 15.93 22.33
N LEU A 41 -28.89 16.39 21.25
CA LEU A 41 -28.40 16.25 19.89
C LEU A 41 -27.05 16.96 19.67
N ILE A 42 -26.89 18.18 20.23
CA ILE A 42 -25.59 18.89 20.16
C ILE A 42 -24.51 18.11 20.91
N HIS A 43 -24.87 17.51 22.04
CA HIS A 43 -23.93 16.71 22.82
C HIS A 43 -23.50 15.45 22.04
N GLU A 44 -24.44 14.73 21.45
CA GLU A 44 -24.15 13.58 20.60
C GLU A 44 -23.29 13.95 19.40
N LEU A 45 -23.59 15.05 18.71
CA LEU A 45 -22.78 15.51 17.59
C LEU A 45 -21.33 15.83 17.99
N LYS A 46 -21.13 16.44 19.16
CA LYS A 46 -19.79 16.72 19.68
C LYS A 46 -19.02 15.44 20.01
N ILE A 47 -19.69 14.43 20.58
CA ILE A 47 -19.09 13.13 20.85
C ILE A 47 -18.67 12.50 19.53
N HIS A 48 -19.55 12.40 18.54
CA HIS A 48 -19.23 11.83 17.23
C HIS A 48 -18.11 12.60 16.51
N GLN A 49 -18.09 13.92 16.60
CA GLN A 49 -17.00 14.71 16.05
C GLN A 49 -15.67 14.35 16.70
N SER A 50 -15.64 14.27 18.03
CA SER A 50 -14.42 13.87 18.76
C SER A 50 -13.98 12.45 18.43
N GLU A 51 -14.91 11.52 18.29
CA GLU A 51 -14.63 10.14 17.86
C GLU A 51 -14.00 10.11 16.47
N LEU A 52 -14.56 10.88 15.52
CA LEU A 52 -14.02 10.97 14.16
C LEU A 52 -12.62 11.63 14.14
N GLU A 53 -12.39 12.64 14.96
CA GLU A 53 -11.07 13.26 15.08
C GLU A 53 -10.03 12.27 15.60
N ILE A 54 -10.36 11.50 16.65
CA ILE A 54 -9.49 10.46 17.20
C ILE A 54 -9.21 9.37 16.17
N GLN A 55 -10.24 8.88 15.48
CA GLN A 55 -10.08 7.87 14.44
C GLN A 55 -9.21 8.36 13.28
N ASN A 56 -9.36 9.63 12.90
CA ASN A 56 -8.53 10.22 11.84
C ASN A 56 -7.07 10.33 12.27
N GLU A 57 -6.79 10.75 13.50
CA GLU A 57 -5.43 10.79 14.05
C GLU A 57 -4.79 9.40 14.12
N GLU A 58 -5.54 8.39 14.58
CA GLU A 58 -5.07 7.00 14.61
C GLU A 58 -4.77 6.47 13.21
N LEU A 59 -5.65 6.75 12.23
CA LEU A 59 -5.45 6.35 10.85
C LEU A 59 -4.20 7.01 10.24
N GLN A 60 -4.02 8.31 10.46
CA GLN A 60 -2.84 9.03 9.98
C GLN A 60 -1.56 8.47 10.60
N ARG A 61 -1.57 8.16 11.90
CA ARG A 61 -0.42 7.55 12.58
C ARG A 61 -0.10 6.18 12.00
N ALA A 62 -1.11 5.32 11.82
CA ALA A 62 -0.93 3.99 11.23
C ALA A 62 -0.40 4.07 9.78
N GLN A 63 -0.88 5.02 8.99
CA GLN A 63 -0.38 5.25 7.62
C GLN A 63 1.09 5.70 7.62
N GLN A 64 1.47 6.56 8.55
CA GLN A 64 2.85 7.03 8.67
C GLN A 64 3.79 5.89 9.08
N GLU A 65 3.43 5.11 10.09
CA GLU A 65 4.20 3.95 10.52
C GLU A 65 4.37 2.93 9.39
N LEU A 66 3.29 2.65 8.64
CA LEU A 66 3.34 1.77 7.48
C LEU A 66 4.28 2.30 6.39
N SER A 67 4.25 3.60 6.12
CA SER A 67 5.12 4.24 5.13
C SER A 67 6.60 4.17 5.54
N GLU A 68 6.89 4.38 6.82
CA GLU A 68 8.26 4.29 7.35
C GLU A 68 8.79 2.86 7.27
N LEU A 69 8.00 1.88 7.70
CA LEU A 69 8.34 0.46 7.61
C LEU A 69 8.54 0.01 6.17
N HIS A 70 7.67 0.47 5.25
CA HIS A 70 7.81 0.16 3.83
C HIS A 70 9.11 0.72 3.25
N ARG A 71 9.47 1.96 3.59
CA ARG A 71 10.74 2.59 3.15
C ARG A 71 11.96 1.85 3.70
N GLU A 72 11.91 1.44 4.97
CA GLU A 72 12.98 0.65 5.57
C GLU A 72 13.14 -0.70 4.86
N TYR A 73 12.04 -1.40 4.64
CA TYR A 73 12.04 -2.67 3.89
C TYR A 73 12.60 -2.49 2.46
N GLU A 74 12.20 -1.45 1.73
CA GLU A 74 12.71 -1.19 0.37
C GLU A 74 14.21 -0.92 0.40
N ASN A 75 14.72 -0.18 1.38
CA ASN A 75 16.15 0.07 1.54
C ASN A 75 16.91 -1.24 1.82
N LEU A 76 16.44 -2.05 2.77
CA LEU A 76 17.07 -3.34 3.08
C LEU A 76 17.05 -4.28 1.87
N TYR A 77 15.98 -4.29 1.10
CA TYR A 77 15.85 -5.10 -0.11
C TYR A 77 16.77 -4.62 -1.23
N GLU A 78 16.75 -3.32 -1.54
CA GLU A 78 17.51 -2.76 -2.67
C GLU A 78 19.03 -2.81 -2.45
N PHE A 79 19.49 -2.57 -1.23
CA PHE A 79 20.92 -2.50 -0.88
C PHE A 79 21.46 -3.76 -0.21
N ALA A 80 20.72 -4.85 -0.22
CA ALA A 80 21.20 -6.13 0.30
C ALA A 80 22.46 -6.59 -0.44
N PRO A 81 23.40 -7.26 0.27
CA PRO A 81 24.67 -7.72 -0.33
C PRO A 81 24.49 -8.88 -1.33
N CYS A 82 23.33 -9.49 -1.37
CA CYS A 82 22.97 -10.58 -2.29
C CYS A 82 21.86 -10.17 -3.25
N GLY A 83 21.81 -10.82 -4.42
CA GLY A 83 20.74 -10.64 -5.39
C GLY A 83 19.44 -11.29 -4.90
N TYR A 84 18.36 -10.49 -4.74
CA TYR A 84 17.02 -10.99 -4.50
C TYR A 84 16.20 -10.92 -5.77
N VAL A 85 15.55 -12.02 -6.11
CA VAL A 85 14.65 -12.11 -7.26
C VAL A 85 13.34 -12.76 -6.81
N THR A 86 12.24 -12.09 -7.08
CA THR A 86 10.90 -12.67 -6.88
C THR A 86 10.34 -13.06 -8.24
N LEU A 87 9.85 -14.28 -8.34
CA LEU A 87 9.24 -14.82 -9.54
C LEU A 87 7.73 -14.94 -9.36
N ASN A 88 6.98 -14.80 -10.46
CA ASN A 88 5.57 -15.17 -10.48
C ASN A 88 5.40 -16.69 -10.67
N GLU A 89 4.15 -17.18 -10.69
CA GLU A 89 3.82 -18.60 -10.87
C GLU A 89 4.38 -19.18 -12.18
N LYS A 90 4.52 -18.37 -13.21
CA LYS A 90 5.09 -18.76 -14.52
C LYS A 90 6.62 -18.74 -14.55
N GLY A 91 7.29 -18.35 -13.46
CA GLY A 91 8.76 -18.27 -13.40
C GLY A 91 9.35 -17.01 -14.01
N LEU A 92 8.53 -15.99 -14.27
CA LEU A 92 8.98 -14.70 -14.77
C LEU A 92 9.34 -13.77 -13.62
N ILE A 93 10.36 -12.96 -13.82
CA ILE A 93 10.85 -11.99 -12.82
C ILE A 93 9.76 -10.95 -12.55
N LYS A 94 9.27 -10.93 -11.31
CA LYS A 94 8.31 -9.93 -10.82
C LYS A 94 9.04 -8.74 -10.17
N ARG A 95 10.05 -9.04 -9.34
CA ARG A 95 10.89 -8.03 -8.65
C ARG A 95 12.33 -8.52 -8.60
N ILE A 96 13.26 -7.59 -8.67
CA ILE A 96 14.70 -7.84 -8.53
C ILE A 96 15.34 -6.64 -7.86
N ASN A 97 16.21 -6.86 -6.86
CA ASN A 97 16.92 -5.80 -6.20
C ASN A 97 18.14 -5.32 -7.01
N LEU A 98 18.75 -4.24 -6.58
CA LEU A 98 19.88 -3.64 -7.28
C LEU A 98 21.05 -4.62 -7.46
N LYS A 99 21.35 -5.41 -6.43
CA LYS A 99 22.42 -6.41 -6.49
C LYS A 99 22.12 -7.52 -7.50
N GLY A 100 20.87 -7.98 -7.58
CA GLY A 100 20.43 -8.93 -8.59
C GLY A 100 20.58 -8.39 -10.02
N VAL A 101 20.23 -7.13 -10.24
CA VAL A 101 20.43 -6.45 -11.54
C VAL A 101 21.93 -6.42 -11.91
N GLN A 102 22.81 -6.09 -10.96
CA GLN A 102 24.26 -6.07 -11.18
C GLN A 102 24.82 -7.46 -11.50
N ILE A 103 24.35 -8.50 -10.81
CA ILE A 103 24.79 -9.89 -11.05
C ILE A 103 24.38 -10.37 -12.43
N LEU A 104 23.16 -10.04 -12.88
CA LEU A 104 22.67 -10.45 -14.21
C LEU A 104 23.21 -9.57 -15.35
N GLY A 105 23.83 -8.43 -15.04
CA GLY A 105 24.48 -7.54 -16.01
C GLY A 105 23.52 -6.86 -17.00
N THR A 106 22.22 -6.83 -16.71
CA THR A 106 21.17 -6.39 -17.64
C THR A 106 20.31 -5.29 -17.01
N ALA A 107 19.87 -4.34 -17.81
CA ALA A 107 19.03 -3.26 -17.30
C ALA A 107 17.72 -3.76 -16.66
N ARG A 108 17.33 -3.19 -15.52
CA ARG A 108 16.12 -3.60 -14.76
C ARG A 108 14.86 -3.68 -15.62
N ARG A 109 14.71 -2.75 -16.59
CA ARG A 109 13.55 -2.74 -17.51
C ARG A 109 13.44 -4.01 -18.33
N SER A 110 14.56 -4.57 -18.77
CA SER A 110 14.61 -5.79 -19.57
C SER A 110 14.40 -7.04 -18.71
N LEU A 111 14.64 -6.94 -17.40
CA LEU A 111 14.49 -8.05 -16.46
C LEU A 111 13.03 -8.23 -16.00
N SER A 112 12.26 -7.18 -15.93
CA SER A 112 10.85 -7.25 -15.51
C SER A 112 10.01 -8.04 -16.55
N GLY A 113 9.39 -9.13 -16.12
CA GLY A 113 8.62 -10.03 -16.98
C GLY A 113 9.47 -11.01 -17.80
N ALA A 114 10.79 -10.94 -17.71
CA ALA A 114 11.68 -11.90 -18.37
C ALA A 114 11.76 -13.22 -17.57
N SER A 115 12.08 -14.33 -18.26
CA SER A 115 12.36 -15.61 -17.59
C SER A 115 13.76 -15.57 -16.99
N LEU A 116 13.89 -15.91 -15.70
CA LEU A 116 15.19 -15.99 -15.05
C LEU A 116 16.11 -17.04 -15.71
N THR A 117 15.54 -18.08 -16.30
CA THR A 117 16.28 -19.19 -16.89
C THR A 117 17.11 -18.81 -18.12
N GLN A 118 16.77 -17.69 -18.78
CA GLN A 118 17.55 -17.21 -19.93
C GLN A 118 18.98 -16.75 -19.55
N TYR A 119 19.21 -16.48 -18.27
CA TYR A 119 20.50 -16.06 -17.73
C TYR A 119 21.35 -17.22 -17.21
N PHE A 120 20.86 -18.45 -17.24
CA PHE A 120 21.60 -19.65 -16.82
C PHE A 120 22.42 -20.21 -17.97
N ALA A 121 23.53 -20.88 -17.64
CA ALA A 121 24.26 -21.64 -18.60
C ALA A 121 23.40 -22.80 -19.18
N PRO A 122 23.66 -23.23 -20.43
CA PRO A 122 22.89 -24.31 -21.07
C PRO A 122 22.87 -25.59 -20.22
N GLY A 123 21.71 -26.28 -20.19
CA GLY A 123 21.52 -27.54 -19.47
C GLY A 123 21.19 -27.43 -17.99
N LEU A 124 21.10 -26.23 -17.42
CA LEU A 124 20.84 -26.02 -15.98
C LEU A 124 19.38 -25.65 -15.66
N VAL A 125 18.58 -25.47 -16.69
CA VAL A 125 17.17 -25.04 -16.56
C VAL A 125 16.36 -26.10 -15.79
N ASP A 126 16.59 -27.37 -16.03
CA ASP A 126 15.89 -28.49 -15.39
C ASP A 126 16.19 -28.55 -13.88
N ALA A 127 17.44 -28.30 -13.47
CA ALA A 127 17.83 -28.26 -12.07
C ALA A 127 17.11 -27.15 -11.32
N PHE A 128 16.97 -25.97 -11.95
CA PHE A 128 16.23 -24.84 -11.40
C PHE A 128 14.74 -25.18 -11.24
N PHE A 129 14.10 -25.75 -12.27
CA PHE A 129 12.69 -26.11 -12.18
C PHE A 129 12.42 -27.18 -11.14
N PHE A 130 13.31 -28.17 -11.01
CA PHE A 130 13.22 -29.22 -10.00
C PHE A 130 13.30 -28.64 -8.58
N ALA A 131 14.30 -27.80 -8.31
CA ALA A 131 14.45 -27.14 -7.02
C ALA A 131 13.25 -26.24 -6.68
N ARG A 132 12.76 -25.47 -7.65
CA ARG A 132 11.58 -24.60 -7.49
C ARG A 132 10.32 -25.44 -7.19
N LYS A 133 10.08 -26.52 -7.92
CA LYS A 133 8.95 -27.43 -7.71
C LYS A 133 9.01 -28.02 -6.31
N LYS A 134 10.16 -28.56 -5.91
CA LYS A 134 10.38 -29.14 -4.58
C LYS A 134 10.13 -28.11 -3.47
N SER A 135 10.65 -26.90 -3.60
CA SER A 135 10.41 -25.82 -2.63
C SER A 135 8.94 -25.45 -2.52
N GLY A 136 8.20 -25.44 -3.65
CA GLY A 136 6.76 -25.17 -3.67
C GLY A 136 5.92 -26.28 -3.03
N GLU A 137 6.32 -27.54 -3.17
CA GLU A 137 5.63 -28.70 -2.61
C GLU A 137 5.89 -28.91 -1.12
N THR A 138 7.13 -28.68 -0.67
CA THR A 138 7.55 -28.93 0.71
C THR A 138 7.51 -27.70 1.61
N GLY A 139 7.47 -26.49 1.03
CA GLY A 139 7.67 -25.23 1.73
C GLY A 139 9.11 -25.02 2.24
N GLU A 140 10.02 -25.94 1.93
CA GLU A 140 11.40 -25.87 2.41
C GLU A 140 12.30 -25.10 1.45
N LYS A 141 13.27 -24.39 2.04
CA LYS A 141 14.32 -23.71 1.27
C LYS A 141 15.17 -24.72 0.52
N GLN A 142 15.31 -24.54 -0.80
CA GLN A 142 16.23 -25.29 -1.63
C GLN A 142 17.46 -24.41 -1.94
N SER A 143 18.64 -25.03 -2.02
CA SER A 143 19.87 -24.38 -2.44
C SER A 143 20.46 -25.14 -3.62
N ILE A 144 20.74 -24.41 -4.69
CA ILE A 144 21.36 -24.93 -5.89
C ILE A 144 22.42 -23.95 -6.38
N GLU A 145 23.49 -24.45 -7.00
CA GLU A 145 24.50 -23.64 -7.63
C GLU A 145 24.31 -23.70 -9.16
N LEU A 146 24.08 -22.52 -9.74
CA LEU A 146 23.85 -22.39 -11.17
C LEU A 146 24.81 -21.31 -11.73
N PRO A 147 25.78 -21.70 -12.58
CA PRO A 147 26.56 -20.73 -13.30
C PRO A 147 25.68 -19.89 -14.23
N LEU A 148 25.92 -18.57 -14.18
CA LEU A 148 25.25 -17.63 -15.09
C LEU A 148 26.03 -17.54 -16.41
N LYS A 149 25.31 -17.26 -17.50
CA LYS A 149 25.94 -16.89 -18.76
C LYS A 149 26.72 -15.60 -18.55
N ARG A 150 27.98 -15.57 -18.96
CA ARG A 150 28.74 -14.30 -19.10
C ARG A 150 28.48 -13.73 -20.47
N ASP A 151 28.33 -12.40 -20.57
CA ASP A 151 28.35 -11.73 -21.87
C ASP A 151 29.67 -12.03 -22.58
N GLY A 152 29.62 -12.85 -23.65
CA GLY A 152 30.77 -13.26 -24.42
C GLY A 152 30.82 -14.75 -24.80
N ASP A 153 30.03 -15.61 -24.21
CA ASP A 153 29.86 -17.03 -24.63
C ASP A 153 28.67 -17.12 -25.60
N SER A 154 28.97 -16.97 -26.90
CA SER A 154 28.08 -17.30 -28.01
C SER A 154 28.40 -18.68 -28.52
#